data_96be431d1efca8bcc1c5876d6aec8e88
#
_entry.id   96be431d1efca8bcc1c5876d6aec8e88
#
_cell.length_a   1.000
_cell.length_b   1.000
_cell.length_c   1.000
_cell.angle_alpha   90.00
_cell.angle_beta   90.00
_cell.angle_gamma   90.00
#
_symmetry.space_group_name_H-M   'P 1'
#
loop_
_entity.id
_entity.type
_entity.pdbx_description
1 polymer ?
#
loop_
_entity_poly.entity_id
_entity_poly.type
_entity_poly.pdbx_seq_one_letter_code
_entity_poly.pdbx_strand_id
1 'polypeptide(L)'
;GGTNGQSLVLYFTSNQNATVTVEIPSVGYTQTYSVLANQVTTSLALPKTGSQDCRIADTGYFNRGIHITSNVPVVAYAHIYNSSVSGASLLFPTNTLGQQYYSITYTQASNANNANNFFFVVATEDNTTVEITPSAANKNGKAVGVPFNVQLNKGQVYSVFGTTTGNAGTDLTGSKIRSVNVGAGGCKRIAVFSGSGKMSIGVSTAGGTGTAGGSADNIFAQAFPSNAWGR
;
A
#
# COMPACT_ATOMS: atom_id res chain seq x y z
N GLY A 1 6.61 9.79 -0.07
CA GLY A 1 7.56 10.62 0.48
C GLY A 1 7.93 10.34 1.91
N GLY A 2 8.80 9.40 2.15
CA GLY A 2 9.12 9.00 3.50
C GLY A 2 10.03 9.98 4.21
N THR A 3 9.49 11.02 4.76
CA THR A 3 10.19 11.67 5.85
C THR A 3 10.11 10.77 7.09
N ASN A 4 11.16 10.70 7.88
CA ASN A 4 11.20 9.94 9.13
C ASN A 4 10.21 10.45 10.19
N GLY A 5 9.47 11.52 9.90
CA GLY A 5 8.54 12.16 10.79
C GLY A 5 7.20 11.46 10.99
N GLN A 6 6.80 10.56 10.07
CA GLN A 6 5.53 9.84 10.18
C GLN A 6 5.70 8.54 10.96
N SER A 7 4.72 8.19 11.78
CA SER A 7 4.62 6.88 12.42
C SER A 7 3.68 5.98 11.61
N LEU A 8 3.98 4.70 11.56
CA LEU A 8 3.09 3.67 11.06
C LEU A 8 2.71 2.76 12.22
N VAL A 9 1.42 2.67 12.52
CA VAL A 9 0.86 1.78 13.54
C VAL A 9 -0.25 0.93 12.93
N LEU A 10 -0.57 -0.16 13.62
CA LEU A 10 -1.70 -1.02 13.30
C LEU A 10 -2.71 -0.95 14.45
N TYR A 11 -3.99 -0.99 14.11
CA TYR A 11 -5.07 -1.11 15.08
C TYR A 11 -5.76 -2.45 14.89
N PHE A 12 -6.12 -3.08 15.99
CA PHE A 12 -6.83 -4.36 16.02
C PHE A 12 -8.04 -4.26 16.91
N THR A 13 -9.16 -4.82 16.47
CA THR A 13 -10.36 -4.98 17.27
C THR A 13 -11.06 -6.29 16.95
N SER A 14 -11.75 -6.87 17.94
CA SER A 14 -12.53 -8.08 17.80
C SER A 14 -13.71 -8.05 18.78
N ASN A 15 -14.75 -8.81 18.50
CA ASN A 15 -15.88 -9.02 19.43
C ASN A 15 -15.58 -10.04 20.53
N GLN A 16 -14.40 -10.65 20.52
CA GLN A 16 -13.92 -11.60 21.54
C GLN A 16 -12.43 -11.37 21.79
N ASN A 17 -11.92 -11.94 22.89
CA ASN A 17 -10.50 -11.85 23.19
C ASN A 17 -9.68 -12.53 22.09
N ALA A 18 -8.69 -11.85 21.58
CA ALA A 18 -7.83 -12.30 20.49
C ALA A 18 -6.36 -12.15 20.83
N THR A 19 -5.55 -12.98 20.20
CA THR A 19 -4.10 -12.81 20.14
C THR A 19 -3.72 -12.55 18.69
N VAL A 20 -3.06 -11.40 18.44
CA VAL A 20 -2.62 -10.97 17.11
C VAL A 20 -1.12 -10.98 17.04
N THR A 21 -0.55 -11.62 16.03
CA THR A 21 0.89 -11.59 15.75
C THR A 21 1.16 -10.79 14.48
N VAL A 22 2.10 -9.88 14.55
CA VAL A 22 2.59 -9.04 13.43
C VAL A 22 4.02 -9.42 13.14
N GLU A 23 4.30 -9.79 11.90
CA GLU A 23 5.61 -10.25 11.45
C GLU A 23 6.07 -9.53 10.19
N ILE A 24 7.37 -9.24 10.12
CA ILE A 24 8.08 -8.87 8.90
C ILE A 24 9.32 -9.77 8.83
N PRO A 25 9.17 -10.99 8.31
CA PRO A 25 10.18 -12.05 8.46
C PRO A 25 11.56 -11.65 7.93
N SER A 26 11.61 -10.93 6.82
CA SER A 26 12.86 -10.53 6.17
C SER A 26 13.76 -9.60 7.00
N VAL A 27 13.17 -8.91 7.97
CA VAL A 27 13.90 -7.99 8.87
C VAL A 27 13.89 -8.49 10.32
N GLY A 28 13.41 -9.70 10.56
CA GLY A 28 13.37 -10.31 11.90
C GLY A 28 12.46 -9.56 12.89
N TYR A 29 11.41 -8.90 12.40
CA TYR A 29 10.44 -8.24 13.28
C TYR A 29 9.29 -9.17 13.58
N THR A 30 9.01 -9.40 14.87
CA THR A 30 7.84 -10.14 15.35
C THR A 30 7.34 -9.52 16.64
N GLN A 31 6.03 -9.22 16.71
CA GLN A 31 5.37 -8.71 17.91
C GLN A 31 3.99 -9.36 18.07
N THR A 32 3.64 -9.66 19.31
CA THR A 32 2.34 -10.25 19.65
C THR A 32 1.55 -9.29 20.55
N TYR A 33 0.24 -9.16 20.27
CA TYR A 33 -0.66 -8.25 20.96
C TYR A 33 -1.88 -9.02 21.50
N SER A 34 -2.26 -8.74 22.74
CA SER A 34 -3.53 -9.16 23.31
C SER A 34 -4.59 -8.12 22.99
N VAL A 35 -5.68 -8.54 22.35
CA VAL A 35 -6.82 -7.70 22.00
C VAL A 35 -7.99 -8.11 22.86
N LEU A 36 -8.47 -7.23 23.73
CA LEU A 36 -9.65 -7.50 24.57
C LEU A 36 -10.93 -7.33 23.75
N ALA A 37 -11.94 -8.13 24.06
CA ALA A 37 -13.24 -8.08 23.40
C ALA A 37 -13.82 -6.67 23.40
N ASN A 38 -14.28 -6.20 22.22
CA ASN A 38 -14.90 -4.88 22.01
C ASN A 38 -14.00 -3.68 22.34
N GLN A 39 -12.69 -3.89 22.36
CA GLN A 39 -11.70 -2.81 22.55
C GLN A 39 -10.78 -2.70 21.32
N VAL A 40 -10.16 -1.53 21.19
CA VAL A 40 -9.14 -1.29 20.18
C VAL A 40 -7.76 -1.42 20.82
N THR A 41 -6.92 -2.26 20.25
CA THR A 41 -5.50 -2.37 20.61
C THR A 41 -4.66 -1.72 19.54
N THR A 42 -3.74 -0.83 19.94
CA THR A 42 -2.77 -0.18 19.05
C THR A 42 -1.43 -0.91 19.13
N SER A 43 -0.84 -1.19 17.99
CA SER A 43 0.51 -1.75 17.93
C SER A 43 1.57 -0.74 18.39
N LEU A 44 2.76 -1.22 18.72
CA LEU A 44 3.95 -0.37 18.71
C LEU A 44 4.13 0.23 17.31
N ALA A 45 4.75 1.42 17.24
CA ALA A 45 5.11 1.97 15.94
C ALA A 45 6.09 1.02 15.22
N LEU A 46 5.77 0.71 13.98
CA LEU A 46 6.63 -0.16 13.17
C LEU A 46 7.99 0.50 12.93
N PRO A 47 9.08 -0.26 12.90
CA PRO A 47 10.44 0.26 12.75
C PRO A 47 10.63 1.04 11.44
N LYS A 48 11.29 2.19 11.53
CA LYS A 48 11.56 3.09 10.40
C LYS A 48 13.05 3.30 10.14
N THR A 49 13.90 2.70 10.91
CA THR A 49 15.36 2.84 10.84
C THR A 49 16.05 1.54 11.25
N GLY A 50 17.32 1.44 10.95
CA GLY A 50 18.13 0.27 11.31
C GLY A 50 17.81 -0.96 10.46
N SER A 51 18.20 -2.11 10.95
CA SER A 51 18.03 -3.40 10.25
C SER A 51 16.58 -3.83 10.08
N GLN A 52 15.68 -3.33 10.92
CA GLN A 52 14.25 -3.64 10.88
C GLN A 52 13.40 -2.59 10.14
N ASP A 53 14.02 -1.66 9.42
CA ASP A 53 13.28 -0.64 8.65
C ASP A 53 12.30 -1.30 7.68
N CYS A 54 10.99 -1.09 7.91
CA CYS A 54 9.91 -1.68 7.13
C CYS A 54 9.39 -0.78 6.00
N ARG A 55 9.97 0.40 5.80
CA ARG A 55 9.47 1.36 4.80
C ARG A 55 9.73 0.90 3.38
N ILE A 56 8.74 1.15 2.53
CA ILE A 56 8.89 1.12 1.07
C ILE A 56 9.18 2.56 0.64
N ALA A 57 10.47 2.90 0.54
CA ALA A 57 10.91 4.28 0.36
C ALA A 57 11.13 4.68 -1.10
N ASP A 58 11.10 3.72 -2.02
CA ASP A 58 11.36 3.94 -3.44
C ASP A 58 10.59 2.93 -4.30
N THR A 59 10.85 2.95 -5.59
CA THR A 59 10.31 2.03 -6.59
C THR A 59 11.11 0.72 -6.65
N GLY A 60 10.49 -0.37 -7.12
CA GLY A 60 11.16 -1.66 -7.30
C GLY A 60 10.82 -2.71 -6.25
N TYR A 61 11.75 -3.64 -6.02
CA TYR A 61 11.56 -4.80 -5.15
C TYR A 61 11.92 -4.49 -3.69
N PHE A 62 11.04 -4.94 -2.79
CA PHE A 62 11.28 -4.92 -1.35
C PHE A 62 10.86 -6.26 -0.73
N ASN A 63 11.60 -6.71 0.24
CA ASN A 63 11.24 -7.89 1.02
C ASN A 63 10.71 -7.47 2.40
N ARG A 64 9.60 -6.70 2.43
CA ARG A 64 9.09 -6.00 3.63
C ARG A 64 7.58 -6.11 3.78
N GLY A 65 6.97 -7.18 3.28
CA GLY A 65 5.55 -7.45 3.50
C GLY A 65 5.28 -7.67 4.99
N ILE A 66 4.25 -7.01 5.50
CA ILE A 66 3.78 -7.15 6.87
C ILE A 66 2.73 -8.26 6.89
N HIS A 67 2.98 -9.29 7.65
CA HIS A 67 2.08 -10.42 7.85
C HIS A 67 1.38 -10.30 9.20
N ILE A 68 0.05 -10.35 9.21
CA ILE A 68 -0.78 -10.27 10.40
C ILE A 68 -1.57 -11.57 10.52
N THR A 69 -1.45 -12.23 11.65
CA THR A 69 -2.24 -13.43 11.98
C THR A 69 -2.95 -13.26 13.31
N SER A 70 -4.05 -13.97 13.49
CA SER A 70 -4.79 -13.99 14.77
C SER A 70 -5.42 -15.36 14.97
N ASN A 71 -5.64 -15.70 16.25
CA ASN A 71 -6.30 -16.95 16.65
C ASN A 71 -7.82 -16.92 16.44
N VAL A 72 -8.42 -15.73 16.32
CA VAL A 72 -9.86 -15.52 16.06
C VAL A 72 -10.01 -14.36 15.08
N PRO A 73 -11.17 -14.17 14.42
CA PRO A 73 -11.38 -13.05 13.51
C PRO A 73 -11.15 -11.70 14.17
N VAL A 74 -10.37 -10.85 13.51
CA VAL A 74 -10.10 -9.46 13.91
C VAL A 74 -10.33 -8.52 12.73
N VAL A 75 -10.64 -7.27 13.04
CA VAL A 75 -10.56 -6.17 12.10
C VAL A 75 -9.22 -5.47 12.32
N ALA A 76 -8.49 -5.23 11.25
CA ALA A 76 -7.19 -4.58 11.29
C ALA A 76 -7.17 -3.32 10.42
N TYR A 77 -6.50 -2.26 10.89
CA TYR A 77 -6.25 -1.03 10.16
C TYR A 77 -4.76 -0.71 10.17
N ALA A 78 -4.26 -0.17 9.08
CA ALA A 78 -2.94 0.47 9.03
C ALA A 78 -3.13 1.99 9.07
N HIS A 79 -2.33 2.69 9.87
CA HIS A 79 -2.41 4.14 10.04
C HIS A 79 -1.02 4.75 9.94
N ILE A 80 -0.87 5.68 9.02
CA ILE A 80 0.35 6.49 8.85
C ILE A 80 0.02 7.91 9.26
N TYR A 81 0.70 8.45 10.26
CA TYR A 81 0.38 9.77 10.80
C TYR A 81 1.58 10.49 11.40
N ASN A 82 1.45 11.80 11.53
CA ASN A 82 2.23 12.67 12.41
C ASN A 82 1.35 13.87 12.80
N SER A 83 1.96 14.95 13.34
CA SER A 83 1.23 16.16 13.72
C SER A 83 0.54 16.90 12.55
N SER A 84 0.89 16.58 11.29
CA SER A 84 0.47 17.36 10.11
C SER A 84 -0.21 16.51 9.03
N VAL A 85 -0.15 15.20 9.14
CA VAL A 85 -0.73 14.27 8.14
C VAL A 85 -1.29 13.03 8.84
N SER A 86 -2.38 12.49 8.30
CA SER A 86 -3.04 11.31 8.84
C SER A 86 -3.76 10.55 7.72
N GLY A 87 -3.40 9.30 7.50
CA GLY A 87 -4.06 8.42 6.55
C GLY A 87 -4.16 7.01 7.08
N ALA A 88 -5.36 6.44 7.03
CA ALA A 88 -5.63 5.10 7.49
C ALA A 88 -6.30 4.25 6.41
N SER A 89 -6.03 2.95 6.41
CA SER A 89 -6.68 1.97 5.54
C SER A 89 -7.14 0.76 6.33
N LEU A 90 -8.35 0.31 6.04
CA LEU A 90 -8.80 -1.03 6.42
C LEU A 90 -7.94 -2.06 5.70
N LEU A 91 -7.53 -3.11 6.40
CA LEU A 91 -6.80 -4.23 5.84
C LEU A 91 -7.75 -5.40 5.59
N PHE A 92 -7.73 -5.93 4.36
CA PHE A 92 -8.58 -7.06 3.98
C PHE A 92 -7.88 -8.37 4.27
N PRO A 93 -8.61 -9.38 4.78
CA PRO A 93 -8.06 -10.70 5.01
C PRO A 93 -7.69 -11.39 3.69
N THR A 94 -6.68 -12.26 3.75
CA THR A 94 -6.10 -12.89 2.55
C THR A 94 -7.11 -13.73 1.75
N ASN A 95 -8.15 -14.25 2.37
CA ASN A 95 -9.20 -15.01 1.70
C ASN A 95 -10.14 -14.15 0.83
N THR A 96 -10.17 -12.84 1.02
CA THR A 96 -10.96 -11.87 0.21
C THR A 96 -10.16 -11.25 -0.93
N LEU A 97 -8.85 -11.51 -0.99
CA LEU A 97 -7.99 -11.01 -2.05
C LEU A 97 -8.31 -11.68 -3.39
N GLY A 98 -8.06 -10.96 -4.46
CA GLY A 98 -8.24 -11.40 -5.83
C GLY A 98 -6.93 -11.46 -6.62
N GLN A 99 -7.09 -11.53 -7.93
CA GLN A 99 -5.99 -11.71 -8.88
C GLN A 99 -5.80 -10.50 -9.80
N GLN A 100 -6.77 -9.58 -9.88
CA GLN A 100 -6.70 -8.40 -10.74
C GLN A 100 -7.22 -7.16 -10.01
N TYR A 101 -6.46 -6.07 -10.18
CA TYR A 101 -6.70 -4.79 -9.55
C TYR A 101 -6.41 -3.64 -10.51
N TYR A 102 -6.94 -2.47 -10.17
CA TYR A 102 -6.54 -1.19 -10.76
C TYR A 102 -6.11 -0.25 -9.64
N SER A 103 -5.03 0.49 -9.86
CA SER A 103 -4.60 1.52 -8.93
C SER A 103 -5.57 2.70 -8.95
N ILE A 104 -5.76 3.30 -7.78
CA ILE A 104 -6.52 4.55 -7.61
C ILE A 104 -5.59 5.52 -6.90
N THR A 105 -5.17 6.55 -7.61
CA THR A 105 -4.38 7.66 -7.10
C THR A 105 -5.12 8.98 -7.44
N TYR A 106 -4.42 10.10 -7.48
CA TYR A 106 -5.04 11.36 -7.82
C TYR A 106 -4.01 12.26 -8.50
N THR A 107 -4.46 13.18 -9.35
CA THR A 107 -3.57 14.21 -9.91
C THR A 107 -2.94 14.98 -8.78
N GLN A 108 -1.64 14.77 -8.55
CA GLN A 108 -0.99 15.26 -7.36
C GLN A 108 -0.65 16.74 -7.48
N ALA A 109 -1.17 17.52 -6.54
CA ALA A 109 -0.60 18.79 -6.14
C ALA A 109 -0.24 18.69 -4.65
N SER A 110 0.98 18.97 -4.29
CA SER A 110 1.48 18.82 -2.93
C SER A 110 2.11 20.11 -2.41
N ASN A 111 2.29 20.19 -1.10
CA ASN A 111 3.17 21.19 -0.49
C ASN A 111 4.58 20.62 -0.18
N ALA A 112 4.92 19.47 -0.80
CA ALA A 112 6.23 18.84 -0.71
C ALA A 112 6.64 18.28 -2.08
N ASN A 113 7.88 18.54 -2.47
CA ASN A 113 8.41 18.17 -3.79
C ASN A 113 8.86 16.70 -3.92
N ASN A 114 8.77 15.92 -2.86
CA ASN A 114 9.18 14.51 -2.81
C ASN A 114 8.02 13.56 -2.53
N ALA A 115 6.78 14.03 -2.59
CA ALA A 115 5.60 13.20 -2.47
C ALA A 115 5.21 12.64 -3.85
N ASN A 116 5.07 11.33 -3.94
CA ASN A 116 4.70 10.64 -5.17
C ASN A 116 3.34 9.98 -5.00
N ASN A 117 2.61 9.88 -6.09
CA ASN A 117 1.59 8.86 -6.23
C ASN A 117 2.27 7.50 -6.32
N PHE A 118 1.64 6.49 -5.78
CA PHE A 118 2.20 5.14 -5.75
C PHE A 118 1.12 4.07 -5.79
N PHE A 119 1.53 2.92 -6.25
CA PHE A 119 0.90 1.65 -5.86
C PHE A 119 1.99 0.63 -5.56
N PHE A 120 1.64 -0.36 -4.76
CA PHE A 120 2.50 -1.53 -4.57
C PHE A 120 1.67 -2.79 -4.47
N VAL A 121 2.26 -3.89 -4.89
CA VAL A 121 1.69 -5.22 -4.84
C VAL A 121 2.48 -6.07 -3.87
N VAL A 122 1.77 -6.85 -3.06
CA VAL A 122 2.33 -7.81 -2.10
C VAL A 122 1.93 -9.21 -2.53
N ALA A 123 2.90 -10.10 -2.67
CA ALA A 123 2.63 -11.51 -2.94
C ALA A 123 2.26 -12.25 -1.64
N THR A 124 1.19 -13.03 -1.69
CA THR A 124 0.74 -13.87 -0.57
C THR A 124 1.28 -15.29 -0.61
N GLU A 125 1.88 -15.67 -1.76
CA GLU A 125 2.43 -17.00 -2.02
C GLU A 125 3.74 -16.89 -2.80
N ASP A 126 4.59 -17.93 -2.68
CA ASP A 126 5.84 -18.01 -3.44
C ASP A 126 5.58 -18.18 -4.94
N ASN A 127 6.57 -17.79 -5.76
CA ASN A 127 6.53 -17.90 -7.22
C ASN A 127 5.28 -17.22 -7.83
N THR A 128 4.89 -16.06 -7.30
CA THR A 128 3.79 -15.25 -7.82
C THR A 128 4.30 -14.36 -8.95
N THR A 129 3.82 -14.57 -10.17
CA THR A 129 4.11 -13.66 -11.29
C THR A 129 3.01 -12.61 -11.39
N VAL A 130 3.39 -11.35 -11.36
CA VAL A 130 2.48 -10.20 -11.47
C VAL A 130 2.80 -9.45 -12.75
N GLU A 131 1.79 -9.29 -13.60
CA GLU A 131 1.84 -8.40 -14.76
C GLU A 131 1.32 -7.03 -14.37
N ILE A 132 2.08 -6.00 -14.71
CA ILE A 132 1.77 -4.60 -14.43
C ILE A 132 1.75 -3.83 -15.74
N THR A 133 0.66 -3.09 -15.99
CA THR A 133 0.54 -2.16 -17.13
C THR A 133 0.37 -0.76 -16.56
N PRO A 134 1.40 0.10 -16.60
CA PRO A 134 1.32 1.46 -16.09
C PRO A 134 0.37 2.30 -16.95
N SER A 135 -0.49 3.10 -16.31
CA SER A 135 -1.38 4.05 -16.99
C SER A 135 -0.68 5.38 -17.33
N ALA A 136 0.45 5.65 -16.67
CA ALA A 136 1.14 6.93 -16.80
C ALA A 136 2.64 6.80 -16.52
N ALA A 137 3.38 7.90 -16.72
CA ALA A 137 4.82 7.97 -16.48
C ALA A 137 5.18 7.62 -15.04
N ASN A 138 6.20 6.79 -14.88
CA ASN A 138 6.60 6.23 -13.59
C ASN A 138 8.12 6.22 -13.42
N LYS A 139 8.57 6.24 -12.17
CA LYS A 139 9.99 6.23 -11.81
C LYS A 139 10.69 4.90 -12.10
N ASN A 140 9.96 3.83 -12.31
CA ASN A 140 10.50 2.53 -12.71
C ASN A 140 10.99 2.52 -14.17
N GLY A 141 10.76 3.60 -14.94
CA GLY A 141 11.13 3.70 -16.35
C GLY A 141 10.36 2.74 -17.26
N LYS A 142 9.19 2.25 -16.80
CA LYS A 142 8.35 1.35 -17.58
C LYS A 142 7.46 2.12 -18.54
N ALA A 143 7.36 1.63 -19.78
CA ALA A 143 6.58 2.28 -20.81
C ALA A 143 5.08 2.30 -20.47
N VAL A 144 4.42 3.42 -20.72
CA VAL A 144 2.98 3.61 -20.49
C VAL A 144 2.19 2.70 -21.42
N GLY A 145 1.20 2.00 -20.87
CA GLY A 145 0.35 1.08 -21.63
C GLY A 145 1.01 -0.24 -22.03
N VAL A 146 2.29 -0.44 -21.72
CA VAL A 146 3.02 -1.66 -22.06
C VAL A 146 3.14 -2.56 -20.83
N PRO A 147 2.61 -3.80 -20.87
CA PRO A 147 2.70 -4.71 -19.73
C PRO A 147 4.13 -5.21 -19.52
N PHE A 148 4.50 -5.38 -18.27
CA PHE A 148 5.74 -6.06 -17.87
C PHE A 148 5.47 -6.99 -16.68
N ASN A 149 6.29 -8.03 -16.55
CA ASN A 149 6.15 -9.00 -15.47
C ASN A 149 7.20 -8.79 -14.38
N VAL A 150 6.78 -9.01 -13.15
CA VAL A 150 7.64 -9.16 -11.98
C VAL A 150 7.34 -10.47 -11.28
N GLN A 151 8.35 -11.12 -10.73
CA GLN A 151 8.18 -12.35 -9.97
C GLN A 151 8.46 -12.08 -8.50
N LEU A 152 7.55 -12.51 -7.64
CA LEU A 152 7.57 -12.26 -6.21
C LEU A 152 7.38 -13.57 -5.43
N ASN A 153 8.07 -13.70 -4.32
CA ASN A 153 7.80 -14.70 -3.31
C ASN A 153 6.92 -14.13 -2.20
N LYS A 154 6.34 -15.01 -1.38
CA LYS A 154 5.50 -14.64 -0.24
C LYS A 154 6.16 -13.56 0.62
N GLY A 155 5.43 -12.47 0.90
CA GLY A 155 5.90 -11.31 1.66
C GLY A 155 6.80 -10.34 0.87
N GLN A 156 7.13 -10.64 -0.38
CA GLN A 156 7.79 -9.67 -1.23
C GLN A 156 6.81 -8.66 -1.82
N VAL A 157 7.33 -7.46 -2.05
CA VAL A 157 6.59 -6.30 -2.52
C VAL A 157 7.26 -5.75 -3.76
N TYR A 158 6.47 -5.35 -4.75
CA TYR A 158 6.94 -4.52 -5.85
C TYR A 158 6.21 -3.19 -5.85
N SER A 159 6.98 -2.10 -5.86
CA SER A 159 6.48 -0.74 -5.76
C SER A 159 6.66 0.02 -7.06
N VAL A 160 5.65 0.81 -7.44
CA VAL A 160 5.68 1.71 -8.59
C VAL A 160 5.32 3.11 -8.10
N PHE A 161 6.20 4.07 -8.38
CA PHE A 161 5.99 5.48 -8.08
C PHE A 161 5.77 6.28 -9.37
N GLY A 162 4.80 7.17 -9.36
CA GLY A 162 4.64 8.18 -10.39
C GLY A 162 5.82 9.14 -10.43
N THR A 163 6.11 9.72 -11.57
CA THR A 163 7.09 10.80 -11.70
C THR A 163 6.59 12.06 -10.99
N THR A 164 7.50 12.93 -10.60
CA THR A 164 7.19 14.23 -10.01
C THR A 164 7.97 15.35 -10.69
N THR A 165 7.35 16.52 -10.80
CA THR A 165 8.00 17.77 -11.20
C THR A 165 7.62 18.82 -10.17
N GLY A 166 8.59 19.26 -9.37
CA GLY A 166 8.30 20.10 -8.21
C GLY A 166 7.28 19.45 -7.28
N ASN A 167 6.20 20.15 -7.01
CA ASN A 167 5.11 19.71 -6.13
C ASN A 167 3.99 18.95 -6.88
N ALA A 168 4.09 18.81 -8.21
CA ALA A 168 3.14 18.05 -9.01
C ALA A 168 3.62 16.61 -9.21
N GLY A 169 2.69 15.68 -9.28
CA GLY A 169 2.98 14.26 -9.49
C GLY A 169 2.01 13.61 -10.46
N THR A 170 2.51 12.62 -11.18
CA THR A 170 1.75 11.86 -12.17
C THR A 170 0.69 10.99 -11.50
N ASP A 171 -0.55 11.08 -11.97
CA ASP A 171 -1.65 10.23 -11.58
C ASP A 171 -1.48 8.82 -12.21
N LEU A 172 -1.41 7.81 -11.37
CA LEU A 172 -1.29 6.40 -11.76
C LEU A 172 -2.64 5.67 -11.80
N THR A 173 -3.77 6.40 -11.64
CA THR A 173 -5.10 5.79 -11.69
C THR A 173 -5.30 5.01 -12.98
N GLY A 174 -5.86 3.80 -12.86
CA GLY A 174 -6.08 2.91 -14.00
C GLY A 174 -4.88 2.04 -14.37
N SER A 175 -3.74 2.13 -13.68
CA SER A 175 -2.68 1.12 -13.88
C SER A 175 -3.24 -0.25 -13.50
N LYS A 176 -3.06 -1.22 -14.40
CA LYS A 176 -3.57 -2.57 -14.23
C LYS A 176 -2.50 -3.45 -13.59
N ILE A 177 -2.90 -4.14 -12.52
CA ILE A 177 -2.05 -5.06 -11.77
C ILE A 177 -2.78 -6.41 -11.71
N ARG A 178 -2.18 -7.46 -12.26
CA ARG A 178 -2.79 -8.77 -12.22
C ARG A 178 -1.78 -9.88 -11.97
N SER A 179 -2.17 -10.86 -11.18
CA SER A 179 -1.46 -12.13 -11.11
C SER A 179 -1.71 -12.90 -12.41
N VAL A 180 -0.65 -13.42 -13.00
CA VAL A 180 -0.71 -14.21 -14.24
C VAL A 180 -0.17 -15.61 -14.01
N ASN A 181 -0.74 -16.57 -14.74
CA ASN A 181 -0.26 -17.94 -14.68
C ASN A 181 0.97 -18.09 -15.58
N VAL A 182 2.11 -18.37 -14.97
CA VAL A 182 3.33 -18.76 -15.67
C VAL A 182 3.72 -20.14 -15.15
N GLY A 183 3.33 -21.19 -15.87
CA GLY A 183 3.58 -22.59 -15.48
C GLY A 183 2.39 -23.26 -14.76
N ALA A 184 2.64 -24.35 -14.04
CA ALA A 184 1.60 -25.22 -13.48
C ALA A 184 0.86 -24.69 -12.23
N GLY A 185 1.23 -23.51 -11.70
CA GLY A 185 0.77 -23.03 -10.38
C GLY A 185 -0.54 -22.23 -10.36
N GLY A 186 -1.14 -21.91 -11.50
CA GLY A 186 -2.34 -21.05 -11.57
C GLY A 186 -2.06 -19.59 -11.16
N CYS A 187 -3.08 -18.73 -11.32
CA CYS A 187 -3.03 -17.35 -10.84
C CYS A 187 -3.19 -17.30 -9.33
N LYS A 188 -2.28 -16.61 -8.63
CA LYS A 188 -2.26 -16.50 -7.18
C LYS A 188 -2.92 -15.21 -6.71
N ARG A 189 -3.40 -15.21 -5.47
CA ARG A 189 -3.97 -14.00 -4.87
C ARG A 189 -2.85 -13.02 -4.54
N ILE A 190 -3.12 -11.74 -4.73
CA ILE A 190 -2.19 -10.64 -4.41
C ILE A 190 -2.93 -9.57 -3.62
N ALA A 191 -2.22 -8.82 -2.79
CA ALA A 191 -2.74 -7.60 -2.19
C ALA A 191 -2.17 -6.39 -2.92
N VAL A 192 -3.01 -5.41 -3.21
CA VAL A 192 -2.60 -4.16 -3.86
C VAL A 192 -3.00 -2.98 -3.00
N PHE A 193 -2.10 -2.03 -2.87
CA PHE A 193 -2.32 -0.76 -2.19
C PHE A 193 -1.98 0.37 -3.15
N SER A 194 -2.73 1.46 -3.07
CA SER A 194 -2.46 2.66 -3.87
C SER A 194 -2.75 3.94 -3.09
N GLY A 195 -2.17 5.03 -3.52
CA GLY A 195 -2.37 6.32 -2.90
C GLY A 195 -1.33 7.36 -3.29
N SER A 196 -1.20 8.37 -2.43
CA SER A 196 -0.21 9.44 -2.56
C SER A 196 0.51 9.69 -1.24
N GLY A 197 1.80 9.92 -1.31
CA GLY A 197 2.60 10.20 -0.12
C GLY A 197 2.22 11.50 0.59
N LYS A 198 1.79 12.50 -0.14
CA LYS A 198 1.25 13.76 0.38
C LYS A 198 0.59 14.55 -0.75
N MET A 199 -0.68 14.86 -0.63
CA MET A 199 -1.41 15.60 -1.66
C MET A 199 -2.45 16.54 -1.07
N SER A 200 -2.72 17.62 -1.79
CA SER A 200 -3.85 18.50 -1.57
C SER A 200 -4.99 18.12 -2.50
N ILE A 201 -6.18 17.97 -1.96
CA ILE A 201 -7.42 17.90 -2.74
C ILE A 201 -8.07 19.28 -2.63
N GLY A 202 -7.97 20.07 -3.69
CA GLY A 202 -8.55 21.41 -3.72
C GLY A 202 -9.98 21.39 -4.25
N VAL A 203 -10.78 22.37 -3.82
CA VAL A 203 -12.01 22.75 -4.51
C VAL A 203 -11.56 23.51 -5.76
N SER A 204 -11.38 22.82 -6.88
CA SER A 204 -10.97 23.45 -8.11
C SER A 204 -12.17 23.76 -8.96
N THR A 205 -12.11 24.92 -9.56
CA THR A 205 -12.80 25.21 -10.81
C THR A 205 -12.40 24.16 -11.86
N ALA A 206 -13.32 23.32 -12.27
CA ALA A 206 -13.23 22.38 -13.40
C ALA A 206 -11.88 21.63 -13.55
N GLY A 207 -11.78 20.45 -12.94
CA GLY A 207 -10.69 19.54 -13.17
C GLY A 207 -10.00 18.95 -11.93
N GLY A 208 -10.36 19.38 -10.73
CA GLY A 208 -9.99 18.69 -9.49
C GLY A 208 -8.49 18.70 -9.14
N THR A 209 -7.70 19.61 -9.68
CA THR A 209 -6.29 19.77 -9.29
C THR A 209 -6.20 20.55 -8.00
N GLY A 210 -5.70 19.95 -6.94
CA GLY A 210 -5.39 20.64 -5.69
C GLY A 210 -4.46 21.84 -5.92
N THR A 211 -4.54 22.85 -5.08
CA THR A 211 -3.64 24.00 -5.17
C THR A 211 -2.29 23.64 -4.56
N ALA A 212 -1.23 23.76 -5.35
CA ALA A 212 0.14 23.59 -4.84
C ALA A 212 0.36 24.59 -3.67
N GLY A 213 0.89 24.09 -2.55
CA GLY A 213 1.18 24.91 -1.38
C GLY A 213 0.07 25.02 -0.34
N GLY A 214 -1.13 24.46 -0.60
CA GLY A 214 -2.18 24.34 0.42
C GLY A 214 -1.92 23.24 1.43
N SER A 215 -2.86 23.03 2.37
CA SER A 215 -2.84 21.88 3.26
C SER A 215 -2.84 20.58 2.45
N ALA A 216 -1.99 19.64 2.83
CA ALA A 216 -1.84 18.38 2.13
C ALA A 216 -1.73 17.22 3.12
N ASP A 217 -2.33 16.08 2.76
CA ASP A 217 -2.33 14.89 3.59
C ASP A 217 -1.85 13.66 2.79
N ASN A 218 -1.49 12.58 3.48
CA ASN A 218 -1.23 11.30 2.83
C ASN A 218 -2.56 10.59 2.54
N ILE A 219 -2.60 9.87 1.44
CA ILE A 219 -3.74 9.02 1.08
C ILE A 219 -3.18 7.66 0.74
N PHE A 220 -3.72 6.62 1.34
CA PHE A 220 -3.47 5.25 0.90
C PHE A 220 -4.65 4.36 1.25
N ALA A 221 -4.89 3.37 0.42
CA ALA A 221 -5.92 2.37 0.64
C ALA A 221 -5.49 1.01 0.08
N GLN A 222 -5.92 -0.05 0.73
CA GLN A 222 -5.91 -1.37 0.13
C GLN A 222 -7.01 -1.43 -0.92
N ALA A 223 -6.66 -1.81 -2.14
CA ALA A 223 -7.57 -1.87 -3.26
C ALA A 223 -8.48 -3.11 -3.18
N PHE A 224 -9.72 -2.96 -3.64
CA PHE A 224 -10.61 -4.09 -3.91
C PHE A 224 -10.24 -4.76 -5.23
N PRO A 225 -10.22 -6.10 -5.30
CA PRO A 225 -10.03 -6.79 -6.56
C PRO A 225 -11.22 -6.53 -7.51
N SER A 226 -10.94 -6.49 -8.81
CA SER A 226 -11.95 -6.12 -9.81
C SER A 226 -13.17 -7.05 -9.85
N ASN A 227 -13.04 -8.29 -9.41
CA ASN A 227 -14.14 -9.25 -9.30
C ASN A 227 -15.08 -8.97 -8.10
N ALA A 228 -14.68 -8.12 -7.16
CA ALA A 228 -15.50 -7.68 -6.04
C ALA A 228 -16.26 -6.36 -6.33
N TRP A 229 -16.05 -5.76 -7.50
CA TRP A 229 -16.79 -4.55 -7.89
C TRP A 229 -18.23 -4.91 -8.18
N GLY A 230 -19.17 -4.09 -7.70
CA GLY A 230 -20.60 -4.25 -8.00
C GLY A 230 -20.87 -4.19 -9.50
N ARG A 231 -21.92 -4.91 -9.93
CA ARG A 231 -22.49 -4.87 -11.28
C ARG A 231 -23.72 -3.99 -11.29
#